data_e55fbc7a73640041bbcc7da42679773b
#
_entry.id   e55fbc7a73640041bbcc7da42679773b
#
_cell.length_a   1.000
_cell.length_b   1.000
_cell.length_c   1.000
_cell.angle_alpha   90.00
_cell.angle_beta   90.00
_cell.angle_gamma   90.00
#
_symmetry.space_group_name_H-M   'P 1'
#
loop_
_entity.id
_entity.type
_entity.pdbx_description
1 polymer ?
#
loop_
_entity_poly.entity_id
_entity_poly.type
_entity_poly.pdbx_seq_one_letter_code
_entity_poly.pdbx_strand_id
1 'polypeptide(L)'
;MNEKNSRAFESLKRLLEIIEKLRAPDGCLWDKKQKKEDIAKYVLEETYELIDAIESGSPKSQKEEMGDLLFQILFLSRISEEADEFNISDVMEYVAEKMIRRHPHVFGDAKVKNIEEIKANWDDIKKHLENRNAGSAGLLDRIPRSLPALLRAQKLTEKASRVGFDWKNTEEVLEKLDEELHEFKASLKSNNIHVIREEIGDLLFTLVNVCRFVDVNAEEALKASVAKFTERFEYIEKKLTEKGKDLAGATLKEMDDLWNEAKQKEQ
;
A
#
# COMPACT_ATOMS: atom_id res chain seq x y z
N MET A 1 1.05 18.68 -31.09
CA MET A 1 1.12 17.54 -30.17
C MET A 1 2.40 16.78 -30.47
N ASN A 2 3.20 16.41 -29.48
CA ASN A 2 4.48 15.69 -29.72
C ASN A 2 4.16 14.27 -30.23
N GLU A 3 4.97 13.74 -31.13
CA GLU A 3 4.81 12.41 -31.78
C GLU A 3 4.67 11.27 -30.74
N LYS A 4 5.40 11.37 -29.62
CA LYS A 4 5.25 10.43 -28.49
C LYS A 4 3.86 10.44 -27.87
N ASN A 5 3.26 11.61 -27.73
CA ASN A 5 1.90 11.74 -27.16
C ASN A 5 0.86 11.20 -28.15
N SER A 6 1.04 11.41 -29.46
CA SER A 6 0.14 10.84 -30.48
C SER A 6 0.08 9.31 -30.38
N ARG A 7 1.24 8.66 -30.26
CA ARG A 7 1.32 7.20 -30.10
C ARG A 7 0.65 6.70 -28.81
N ALA A 8 0.81 7.44 -27.73
CA ALA A 8 0.17 7.08 -26.45
C ALA A 8 -1.35 7.14 -26.54
N PHE A 9 -1.90 8.17 -27.23
CA PHE A 9 -3.35 8.28 -27.47
C PHE A 9 -3.88 7.13 -28.33
N GLU A 10 -3.20 6.76 -29.40
CA GLU A 10 -3.58 5.63 -30.23
C GLU A 10 -3.56 4.30 -29.46
N SER A 11 -2.56 4.11 -28.60
CA SER A 11 -2.46 2.92 -27.75
C SER A 11 -3.58 2.86 -26.72
N LEU A 12 -3.91 3.99 -26.09
CA LEU A 12 -5.03 4.07 -25.15
C LEU A 12 -6.37 3.80 -25.86
N LYS A 13 -6.60 4.42 -27.02
CA LYS A 13 -7.80 4.18 -27.82
C LYS A 13 -7.96 2.70 -28.14
N ARG A 14 -6.90 2.06 -28.62
CA ARG A 14 -6.91 0.62 -28.92
C ARG A 14 -7.26 -0.22 -27.70
N LEU A 15 -6.75 0.13 -26.51
CA LEU A 15 -7.04 -0.60 -25.29
C LEU A 15 -8.52 -0.45 -24.88
N LEU A 16 -9.08 0.73 -25.01
CA LEU A 16 -10.51 1.00 -24.78
C LEU A 16 -11.39 0.19 -25.74
N GLU A 17 -11.07 0.16 -27.03
CA GLU A 17 -11.78 -0.65 -28.04
C GLU A 17 -11.72 -2.16 -27.71
N ILE A 18 -10.59 -2.66 -27.20
CA ILE A 18 -10.46 -4.04 -26.74
C ILE A 18 -11.41 -4.31 -25.57
N ILE A 19 -11.42 -3.47 -24.54
CA ILE A 19 -12.27 -3.63 -23.37
C ILE A 19 -13.76 -3.57 -23.77
N GLU A 20 -14.12 -2.63 -24.61
CA GLU A 20 -15.49 -2.54 -25.14
C GLU A 20 -15.90 -3.84 -25.84
N LYS A 21 -15.05 -4.40 -26.69
CA LYS A 21 -15.30 -5.67 -27.37
C LYS A 21 -15.39 -6.87 -26.43
N LEU A 22 -14.54 -6.94 -25.41
CA LEU A 22 -14.58 -8.00 -24.40
C LEU A 22 -15.93 -8.01 -23.66
N ARG A 23 -16.50 -6.86 -23.41
CA ARG A 23 -17.78 -6.70 -22.68
C ARG A 23 -19.02 -6.60 -23.60
N ALA A 24 -18.83 -6.56 -24.91
CA ALA A 24 -19.93 -6.55 -25.87
C ALA A 24 -20.85 -7.80 -25.75
N PRO A 25 -22.09 -7.77 -26.21
CA PRO A 25 -23.03 -8.90 -26.13
C PRO A 25 -22.46 -10.22 -26.67
N ASP A 26 -21.65 -10.15 -27.73
CA ASP A 26 -20.93 -11.24 -28.38
C ASP A 26 -19.50 -11.42 -27.88
N GLY A 27 -19.07 -10.65 -26.87
CA GLY A 27 -17.73 -10.67 -26.29
C GLY A 27 -17.47 -11.83 -25.34
N CYS A 28 -16.47 -11.71 -24.52
CA CYS A 28 -16.03 -12.74 -23.59
C CYS A 28 -17.07 -13.03 -22.51
N LEU A 29 -17.43 -14.30 -22.32
CA LEU A 29 -18.42 -14.74 -21.34
C LEU A 29 -17.97 -14.48 -19.89
N TRP A 30 -16.66 -14.49 -19.66
CA TRP A 30 -16.06 -14.21 -18.36
C TRP A 30 -16.10 -12.72 -18.07
N ASP A 31 -15.56 -11.88 -18.96
CA ASP A 31 -15.44 -10.44 -18.76
C ASP A 31 -16.81 -9.75 -18.63
N LYS A 32 -17.81 -10.21 -19.35
CA LYS A 32 -19.19 -9.70 -19.23
C LYS A 32 -19.82 -9.92 -17.85
N LYS A 33 -19.41 -10.94 -17.13
CA LYS A 33 -19.94 -11.27 -15.80
C LYS A 33 -19.26 -10.50 -14.68
N GLN A 34 -18.11 -9.90 -14.94
CA GLN A 34 -17.35 -9.18 -13.92
C GLN A 34 -18.13 -7.95 -13.41
N LYS A 35 -18.11 -7.77 -12.11
CA LYS A 35 -18.66 -6.63 -11.37
C LYS A 35 -17.54 -5.82 -10.74
N LYS A 36 -17.87 -4.62 -10.24
CA LYS A 36 -16.90 -3.75 -9.56
C LYS A 36 -16.19 -4.44 -8.40
N GLU A 37 -16.91 -5.26 -7.64
CA GLU A 37 -16.38 -6.01 -6.50
C GLU A 37 -15.34 -7.07 -6.92
N ASP A 38 -15.51 -7.65 -8.12
CA ASP A 38 -14.56 -8.62 -8.65
C ASP A 38 -13.28 -7.92 -9.11
N ILE A 39 -13.43 -6.79 -9.81
CA ILE A 39 -12.29 -5.98 -10.26
C ILE A 39 -11.49 -5.42 -9.09
N ALA A 40 -12.12 -5.10 -7.97
CA ALA A 40 -11.42 -4.62 -6.78
C ALA A 40 -10.34 -5.60 -6.26
N LYS A 41 -10.57 -6.91 -6.43
CA LYS A 41 -9.60 -7.96 -6.05
C LYS A 41 -8.39 -7.94 -6.99
N TYR A 42 -8.65 -7.86 -8.30
CA TYR A 42 -7.57 -7.79 -9.29
C TYR A 42 -6.75 -6.50 -9.15
N VAL A 43 -7.40 -5.34 -8.94
CA VAL A 43 -6.67 -4.08 -8.67
C VAL A 43 -5.72 -4.23 -7.48
N LEU A 44 -6.12 -4.95 -6.44
CA LEU A 44 -5.26 -5.20 -5.28
C LEU A 44 -4.10 -6.13 -5.64
N GLU A 45 -4.35 -7.21 -6.38
CA GLU A 45 -3.37 -8.17 -6.85
C GLU A 45 -2.31 -7.47 -7.73
N GLU A 46 -2.74 -6.83 -8.82
CA GLU A 46 -1.84 -6.08 -9.73
C GLU A 46 -1.06 -4.96 -9.01
N THR A 47 -1.65 -4.38 -7.95
CA THR A 47 -0.95 -3.36 -7.15
C THR A 47 0.22 -3.97 -6.39
N TYR A 48 0.06 -5.16 -5.81
CA TYR A 48 1.16 -5.84 -5.12
C TYR A 48 2.21 -6.36 -6.10
N GLU A 49 1.81 -6.91 -7.25
CA GLU A 49 2.73 -7.37 -8.30
C GLU A 49 3.56 -6.21 -8.86
N LEU A 50 2.93 -5.04 -9.06
CA LEU A 50 3.65 -3.83 -9.43
C LEU A 50 4.65 -3.37 -8.36
N ILE A 51 4.31 -3.45 -7.08
CA ILE A 51 5.23 -3.12 -5.99
C ILE A 51 6.43 -4.07 -6.02
N ASP A 52 6.21 -5.37 -6.15
CA ASP A 52 7.27 -6.37 -6.23
C ASP A 52 8.14 -6.16 -7.48
N ALA A 53 7.54 -5.81 -8.63
CA ALA A 53 8.26 -5.46 -9.85
C ALA A 53 9.15 -4.21 -9.68
N ILE A 54 8.69 -3.22 -8.93
CA ILE A 54 9.49 -2.01 -8.60
C ILE A 54 10.65 -2.39 -7.69
N GLU A 55 10.42 -3.18 -6.67
CA GLU A 55 11.44 -3.63 -5.72
C GLU A 55 12.51 -4.51 -6.39
N SER A 56 12.11 -5.38 -7.33
CA SER A 56 13.04 -6.20 -8.11
C SER A 56 13.92 -5.41 -9.08
N GLY A 57 13.57 -4.15 -9.35
CA GLY A 57 14.29 -3.28 -10.28
C GLY A 57 14.18 -3.70 -11.76
N SER A 58 13.28 -4.62 -12.13
CA SER A 58 13.09 -5.12 -13.50
C SER A 58 12.20 -4.20 -14.34
N PRO A 59 12.73 -3.43 -15.32
CA PRO A 59 11.89 -2.56 -16.16
C PRO A 59 10.89 -3.34 -17.01
N LYS A 60 11.16 -4.60 -17.31
CA LYS A 60 10.27 -5.46 -18.07
C LYS A 60 9.04 -5.81 -17.22
N SER A 61 9.25 -6.29 -15.98
CA SER A 61 8.16 -6.62 -15.07
C SER A 61 7.35 -5.37 -14.71
N GLN A 62 8.02 -4.25 -14.39
CA GLN A 62 7.32 -2.99 -14.10
C GLN A 62 6.39 -2.55 -15.24
N LYS A 63 6.82 -2.73 -16.51
CA LYS A 63 5.98 -2.39 -17.66
C LYS A 63 4.77 -3.32 -17.77
N GLU A 64 4.95 -4.60 -17.47
CA GLU A 64 3.91 -5.62 -17.48
C GLU A 64 2.84 -5.29 -16.43
N GLU A 65 3.23 -5.18 -15.16
CA GLU A 65 2.31 -4.93 -14.05
C GLU A 65 1.66 -3.52 -14.12
N MET A 66 2.37 -2.52 -14.63
CA MET A 66 1.74 -1.23 -14.93
C MET A 66 0.66 -1.34 -16.01
N GLY A 67 0.85 -2.22 -16.99
CA GLY A 67 -0.13 -2.50 -18.03
C GLY A 67 -1.37 -3.18 -17.46
N ASP A 68 -1.19 -4.17 -16.61
CA ASP A 68 -2.26 -4.95 -16.01
C ASP A 68 -3.07 -4.10 -15.03
N LEU A 69 -2.41 -3.32 -14.18
CA LEU A 69 -3.10 -2.34 -13.31
C LEU A 69 -3.88 -1.29 -14.13
N LEU A 70 -3.30 -0.77 -15.21
CA LEU A 70 -4.00 0.16 -16.12
C LEU A 70 -5.23 -0.50 -16.75
N PHE A 71 -5.11 -1.76 -17.19
CA PHE A 71 -6.23 -2.52 -17.72
C PHE A 71 -7.36 -2.63 -16.70
N GLN A 72 -7.08 -2.97 -15.44
CA GLN A 72 -8.11 -3.06 -14.39
C GLN A 72 -8.81 -1.71 -14.16
N ILE A 73 -8.08 -0.61 -14.17
CA ILE A 73 -8.66 0.75 -14.02
C ILE A 73 -9.60 1.08 -15.17
N LEU A 74 -9.19 0.83 -16.41
CA LEU A 74 -10.00 1.09 -17.61
C LEU A 74 -11.22 0.16 -17.65
N PHE A 75 -11.04 -1.10 -17.27
CA PHE A 75 -12.11 -2.09 -17.20
C PHE A 75 -13.17 -1.71 -16.16
N LEU A 76 -12.75 -1.28 -14.97
CA LEU A 76 -13.63 -0.76 -13.92
C LEU A 76 -14.40 0.46 -14.38
N SER A 77 -13.73 1.37 -15.11
CA SER A 77 -14.38 2.55 -15.70
C SER A 77 -15.44 2.16 -16.73
N ARG A 78 -15.20 1.13 -17.55
CA ARG A 78 -16.18 0.60 -18.50
C ARG A 78 -17.42 0.03 -17.79
N ILE A 79 -17.24 -0.70 -16.68
CA ILE A 79 -18.37 -1.18 -15.87
C ILE A 79 -19.20 0.00 -15.32
N SER A 80 -18.54 1.08 -14.92
CA SER A 80 -19.23 2.28 -14.42
C SER A 80 -19.99 3.01 -15.52
N GLU A 81 -19.44 3.08 -16.74
CA GLU A 81 -20.10 3.64 -17.92
C GLU A 81 -21.35 2.83 -18.31
N GLU A 82 -21.29 1.50 -18.26
CA GLU A 82 -22.44 0.62 -18.49
C GLU A 82 -23.56 0.79 -17.44
N ALA A 83 -23.22 1.31 -16.27
CA ALA A 83 -24.16 1.64 -15.20
C ALA A 83 -24.62 3.12 -15.24
N ASP A 84 -24.27 3.89 -16.29
CA ASP A 84 -24.58 5.32 -16.42
C ASP A 84 -24.06 6.18 -15.25
N GLU A 85 -22.92 5.81 -14.64
CA GLU A 85 -22.38 6.57 -13.50
C GLU A 85 -21.32 7.58 -13.95
N PHE A 86 -20.24 7.12 -14.59
CA PHE A 86 -19.15 7.91 -15.14
C PHE A 86 -18.32 7.06 -16.13
N ASN A 87 -17.51 7.71 -16.94
CA ASN A 87 -16.63 7.08 -17.90
C ASN A 87 -15.15 7.46 -17.64
N ILE A 88 -14.23 6.94 -18.45
CA ILE A 88 -12.78 7.18 -18.28
C ILE A 88 -12.40 8.65 -18.51
N SER A 89 -13.11 9.39 -19.35
CA SER A 89 -12.85 10.83 -19.56
C SER A 89 -13.13 11.61 -18.30
N ASP A 90 -14.22 11.31 -17.61
CA ASP A 90 -14.59 11.94 -16.34
C ASP A 90 -13.50 11.69 -15.28
N VAL A 91 -12.95 10.46 -15.23
CA VAL A 91 -11.86 10.09 -14.31
C VAL A 91 -10.59 10.88 -14.61
N MET A 92 -10.22 10.99 -15.90
CA MET A 92 -9.02 11.71 -16.33
C MET A 92 -9.16 13.22 -16.09
N GLU A 93 -10.29 13.81 -16.42
CA GLU A 93 -10.57 15.23 -16.18
C GLU A 93 -10.55 15.55 -14.69
N TYR A 94 -11.22 14.74 -13.88
CA TYR A 94 -11.21 14.92 -12.41
C TYR A 94 -9.81 14.92 -11.82
N VAL A 95 -8.94 13.99 -12.23
CA VAL A 95 -7.57 13.93 -11.70
C VAL A 95 -6.72 15.08 -12.24
N ALA A 96 -6.89 15.47 -13.51
CA ALA A 96 -6.17 16.59 -14.11
C ALA A 96 -6.49 17.91 -13.39
N GLU A 97 -7.76 18.23 -13.20
CA GLU A 97 -8.21 19.41 -12.47
C GLU A 97 -7.69 19.39 -11.00
N LYS A 98 -7.76 18.23 -10.36
CA LYS A 98 -7.24 18.05 -9.01
C LYS A 98 -5.74 18.32 -8.94
N MET A 99 -4.94 17.87 -9.91
CA MET A 99 -3.49 18.09 -9.94
C MET A 99 -3.18 19.57 -10.21
N ILE A 100 -3.86 20.22 -11.13
CA ILE A 100 -3.71 21.66 -11.40
C ILE A 100 -3.99 22.45 -10.11
N ARG A 101 -5.10 22.19 -9.46
CA ARG A 101 -5.51 22.88 -8.24
C ARG A 101 -4.54 22.67 -7.06
N ARG A 102 -3.93 21.48 -6.96
CA ARG A 102 -2.97 21.15 -5.89
C ARG A 102 -1.55 21.65 -6.12
N HIS A 103 -1.25 22.13 -7.33
CA HIS A 103 0.06 22.66 -7.68
C HIS A 103 0.00 24.10 -8.16
N PRO A 104 -0.53 25.04 -7.35
CA PRO A 104 -0.65 26.44 -7.76
C PRO A 104 0.72 27.11 -7.98
N HIS A 105 1.80 26.52 -7.50
CA HIS A 105 3.17 26.94 -7.75
C HIS A 105 3.71 26.51 -9.12
N VAL A 106 3.03 25.59 -9.82
CA VAL A 106 3.39 25.11 -11.18
C VAL A 106 2.41 25.65 -12.23
N PHE A 107 1.11 25.65 -11.91
CA PHE A 107 0.03 26.00 -12.84
C PHE A 107 -0.61 27.36 -12.58
N GLY A 108 -0.16 28.08 -11.54
CA GLY A 108 -0.63 29.42 -11.16
C GLY A 108 0.55 30.31 -10.74
N ASP A 109 0.25 31.33 -9.95
CA ASP A 109 1.21 32.38 -9.58
C ASP A 109 1.79 32.21 -8.15
N ALA A 110 1.46 31.14 -7.45
CA ALA A 110 1.93 30.91 -6.10
C ALA A 110 3.44 30.65 -6.10
N LYS A 111 4.17 31.36 -5.21
CA LYS A 111 5.62 31.15 -5.04
C LYS A 111 5.84 30.32 -3.78
N VAL A 112 6.71 29.32 -3.88
CA VAL A 112 7.14 28.46 -2.79
C VAL A 112 8.65 28.48 -2.70
N LYS A 113 9.19 28.40 -1.49
CA LYS A 113 10.64 28.51 -1.22
C LYS A 113 11.29 27.14 -0.98
N ASN A 114 10.53 26.19 -0.51
CA ASN A 114 11.03 24.85 -0.13
C ASN A 114 9.92 23.81 -0.20
N ILE A 115 10.28 22.56 0.02
CA ILE A 115 9.39 21.40 -0.02
C ILE A 115 8.37 21.45 1.12
N GLU A 116 8.73 21.98 2.28
CA GLU A 116 7.88 22.10 3.46
C GLU A 116 6.68 23.03 3.17
N GLU A 117 6.91 24.16 2.51
CA GLU A 117 5.84 25.06 2.06
C GLU A 117 4.92 24.37 1.02
N ILE A 118 5.48 23.54 0.13
CA ILE A 118 4.66 22.76 -0.81
C ILE A 118 3.76 21.78 -0.07
N LYS A 119 4.31 21.04 0.89
CA LYS A 119 3.53 20.08 1.71
C LYS A 119 2.44 20.79 2.53
N ALA A 120 2.76 21.92 3.15
CA ALA A 120 1.79 22.72 3.91
C ALA A 120 0.65 23.23 3.02
N ASN A 121 0.97 23.81 1.87
CA ASN A 121 -0.01 24.28 0.88
C ASN A 121 -0.90 23.15 0.38
N TRP A 122 -0.32 21.98 0.12
CA TRP A 122 -1.05 20.78 -0.29
C TRP A 122 -2.07 20.34 0.77
N ASP A 123 -1.66 20.31 2.03
CA ASP A 123 -2.54 19.95 3.15
C ASP A 123 -3.65 20.98 3.34
N ASP A 124 -3.36 22.28 3.18
CA ASP A 124 -4.36 23.35 3.28
C ASP A 124 -5.37 23.31 2.13
N ILE A 125 -4.92 23.08 0.90
CA ILE A 125 -5.80 22.91 -0.26
C ILE A 125 -6.70 21.69 -0.05
N LYS A 126 -6.13 20.58 0.44
CA LYS A 126 -6.88 19.36 0.75
C LYS A 126 -7.91 19.59 1.86
N LYS A 127 -7.59 20.38 2.89
CA LYS A 127 -8.50 20.72 3.98
C LYS A 127 -9.62 21.66 3.54
N HIS A 128 -9.28 22.72 2.83
CA HIS A 128 -10.21 23.84 2.60
C HIS A 128 -11.03 23.70 1.31
N LEU A 129 -10.50 23.12 0.24
CA LEU A 129 -11.16 23.04 -1.05
C LEU A 129 -11.84 21.69 -1.31
N GLU A 130 -11.25 20.60 -0.80
CA GLU A 130 -11.79 19.25 -1.03
C GLU A 130 -12.73 18.79 0.10
N ASN A 131 -12.68 19.43 1.27
CA ASN A 131 -13.55 19.13 2.41
C ASN A 131 -14.94 19.75 2.33
N ARG A 132 -15.17 20.75 1.46
CA ARG A 132 -16.49 21.41 1.33
C ARG A 132 -17.58 20.47 0.82
N ASN A 133 -17.22 19.42 0.08
CA ASN A 133 -18.17 18.43 -0.47
C ASN A 133 -18.26 17.14 0.36
N ALA A 134 -17.49 17.00 1.42
CA ALA A 134 -17.54 15.84 2.29
C ALA A 134 -18.36 16.20 3.51
N GLY A 135 -19.63 15.78 3.51
CA GLY A 135 -20.54 15.96 4.64
C GLY A 135 -19.94 15.60 6.00
N SER A 136 -20.70 15.36 7.02
CA SER A 136 -20.33 15.13 8.44
C SER A 136 -19.35 13.96 8.72
N ALA A 137 -18.54 13.52 7.75
CA ALA A 137 -17.54 12.46 7.94
C ALA A 137 -16.46 12.89 8.93
N GLY A 138 -16.21 12.06 9.93
CA GLY A 138 -15.19 12.26 10.95
C GLY A 138 -13.77 12.37 10.37
N LEU A 139 -12.87 12.91 11.17
CA LEU A 139 -11.46 13.10 10.77
C LEU A 139 -10.84 11.82 10.21
N LEU A 140 -11.12 10.67 10.80
CA LEU A 140 -10.51 9.39 10.48
C LEU A 140 -11.27 8.57 9.43
N ASP A 141 -12.52 8.91 9.11
CA ASP A 141 -13.38 8.15 8.18
C ASP A 141 -12.86 8.09 6.74
N ARG A 142 -11.95 9.00 6.39
CA ARG A 142 -11.34 9.07 5.05
C ARG A 142 -10.17 8.12 4.83
N ILE A 143 -9.78 7.38 5.88
CA ILE A 143 -8.72 6.38 5.76
C ILE A 143 -9.39 5.07 5.36
N PRO A 144 -9.07 4.52 4.17
CA PRO A 144 -9.70 3.30 3.70
C PRO A 144 -9.58 2.17 4.71
N ARG A 145 -10.69 1.46 4.95
CA ARG A 145 -10.72 0.33 5.88
C ARG A 145 -10.03 -0.91 5.31
N SER A 146 -9.87 -0.95 4.00
CA SER A 146 -9.21 -2.02 3.25
C SER A 146 -7.68 -1.95 3.23
N LEU A 147 -7.08 -0.89 3.77
CA LEU A 147 -5.62 -0.82 3.87
C LEU A 147 -5.06 -1.93 4.79
N PRO A 148 -3.84 -2.44 4.50
CA PRO A 148 -3.09 -3.25 5.44
C PRO A 148 -3.06 -2.64 6.84
N ALA A 149 -3.13 -3.47 7.87
CA ALA A 149 -3.41 -2.98 9.23
C ALA A 149 -2.35 -2.03 9.77
N LEU A 150 -1.06 -2.33 9.55
CA LEU A 150 0.03 -1.46 10.00
C LEU A 150 0.03 -0.12 9.24
N LEU A 151 -0.14 -0.16 7.91
CA LEU A 151 -0.24 1.05 7.10
C LEU A 151 -1.45 1.90 7.51
N ARG A 152 -2.59 1.25 7.81
CA ARG A 152 -3.78 1.95 8.28
C ARG A 152 -3.56 2.60 9.63
N ALA A 153 -2.96 1.89 10.58
CA ALA A 153 -2.61 2.41 11.90
C ALA A 153 -1.68 3.63 11.78
N GLN A 154 -0.65 3.55 10.95
CA GLN A 154 0.26 4.67 10.70
C GLN A 154 -0.48 5.89 10.14
N LYS A 155 -1.36 5.71 9.14
CA LYS A 155 -2.16 6.82 8.58
C LYS A 155 -3.17 7.40 9.58
N LEU A 156 -3.72 6.59 10.47
CA LEU A 156 -4.61 7.05 11.54
C LEU A 156 -3.86 7.95 12.52
N THR A 157 -2.69 7.52 12.97
CA THR A 157 -1.87 8.25 13.95
C THR A 157 -1.23 9.50 13.34
N GLU A 158 -0.75 9.46 12.08
CA GLU A 158 -0.34 10.66 11.33
C GLU A 158 -1.46 11.71 11.24
N LYS A 159 -2.69 11.27 11.08
CA LYS A 159 -3.82 12.18 10.96
C LYS A 159 -4.26 12.74 12.31
N ALA A 160 -4.18 11.96 13.37
CA ALA A 160 -4.44 12.37 14.73
C ALA A 160 -3.39 13.40 15.21
N SER A 161 -2.11 13.19 14.89
CA SER A 161 -1.02 14.11 15.26
C SER A 161 -1.21 15.52 14.68
N ARG A 162 -1.75 15.63 13.46
CA ARG A 162 -2.01 16.94 12.80
C ARG A 162 -3.04 17.82 13.53
N VAL A 163 -3.84 17.26 14.42
CA VAL A 163 -4.82 17.98 15.23
C VAL A 163 -4.38 18.10 16.70
N GLY A 164 -3.11 17.77 16.98
CA GLY A 164 -2.51 17.90 18.31
C GLY A 164 -2.71 16.66 19.20
N PHE A 165 -3.26 15.57 18.69
CA PHE A 165 -3.33 14.31 19.42
C PHE A 165 -2.07 13.47 19.13
N ASP A 166 -0.98 13.78 19.85
CA ASP A 166 0.32 13.12 19.67
C ASP A 166 1.17 13.19 20.94
N TRP A 167 2.17 12.30 21.02
CA TRP A 167 3.26 12.40 22.00
C TRP A 167 4.21 13.57 21.64
N LYS A 168 4.95 14.06 22.60
CA LYS A 168 5.85 15.21 22.38
C LYS A 168 7.16 14.83 21.70
N ASN A 169 7.65 13.62 21.94
CA ASN A 169 8.95 13.13 21.48
C ASN A 169 8.97 11.59 21.41
N THR A 170 10.06 11.06 20.89
CA THR A 170 10.29 9.63 20.75
C THR A 170 10.38 8.92 22.11
N GLU A 171 10.92 9.59 23.13
CA GLU A 171 11.09 9.04 24.47
C GLU A 171 9.72 8.69 25.09
N GLU A 172 8.73 9.58 24.99
CA GLU A 172 7.36 9.33 25.49
C GLU A 172 6.70 8.14 24.78
N VAL A 173 6.95 7.96 23.48
CA VAL A 173 6.43 6.79 22.72
C VAL A 173 7.12 5.49 23.14
N LEU A 174 8.42 5.53 23.42
CA LEU A 174 9.16 4.36 23.91
C LEU A 174 8.72 3.98 25.33
N GLU A 175 8.46 4.95 26.20
CA GLU A 175 7.87 4.68 27.53
C GLU A 175 6.51 3.99 27.40
N LYS A 176 5.67 4.41 26.45
CA LYS A 176 4.39 3.74 26.18
C LYS A 176 4.59 2.33 25.62
N LEU A 177 5.60 2.11 24.79
CA LEU A 177 5.93 0.76 24.30
C LEU A 177 6.33 -0.19 25.44
N ASP A 178 7.12 0.30 26.41
CA ASP A 178 7.51 -0.48 27.60
C ASP A 178 6.29 -0.81 28.48
N GLU A 179 5.33 0.13 28.61
CA GLU A 179 4.06 -0.08 29.29
C GLU A 179 3.25 -1.19 28.61
N GLU A 180 3.01 -1.10 27.28
CA GLU A 180 2.27 -2.12 26.53
C GLU A 180 2.95 -3.50 26.59
N LEU A 181 4.28 -3.53 26.54
CA LEU A 181 5.03 -4.78 26.68
C LEU A 181 4.85 -5.39 28.08
N HIS A 182 4.74 -4.56 29.11
CA HIS A 182 4.50 -5.00 30.48
C HIS A 182 3.06 -5.57 30.61
N GLU A 183 2.06 -4.89 30.07
CA GLU A 183 0.65 -5.30 30.07
C GLU A 183 0.47 -6.61 29.29
N PHE A 184 1.07 -6.74 28.12
CA PHE A 184 1.11 -8.00 27.36
C PHE A 184 1.72 -9.15 28.20
N LYS A 185 2.87 -8.94 28.87
CA LYS A 185 3.48 -9.97 29.73
C LYS A 185 2.57 -10.35 30.92
N ALA A 186 1.84 -9.40 31.47
CA ALA A 186 0.87 -9.64 32.53
C ALA A 186 -0.34 -10.43 32.02
N SER A 187 -0.85 -10.11 30.82
CA SER A 187 -1.98 -10.77 30.20
C SER A 187 -1.75 -12.25 29.93
N LEU A 188 -0.52 -12.66 29.64
CA LEU A 188 -0.15 -14.08 29.47
C LEU A 188 -0.45 -14.92 30.72
N LYS A 189 -0.44 -14.33 31.91
CA LYS A 189 -0.76 -15.01 33.16
C LYS A 189 -2.25 -15.20 33.37
N SER A 190 -3.11 -14.47 32.66
CA SER A 190 -4.56 -14.50 32.83
C SER A 190 -5.20 -15.72 32.16
N ASN A 191 -4.55 -16.44 31.28
CA ASN A 191 -5.09 -17.47 30.39
C ASN A 191 -6.34 -17.04 29.61
N ASN A 192 -6.59 -15.73 29.49
CA ASN A 192 -7.72 -15.19 28.76
C ASN A 192 -7.28 -14.70 27.36
N ILE A 193 -7.65 -15.46 26.34
CA ILE A 193 -7.26 -15.18 24.95
C ILE A 193 -7.75 -13.82 24.44
N HIS A 194 -8.86 -13.31 24.96
CA HIS A 194 -9.37 -12.00 24.53
C HIS A 194 -8.47 -10.88 25.05
N VAL A 195 -8.06 -10.92 26.32
CA VAL A 195 -7.15 -9.95 26.91
C VAL A 195 -5.80 -10.02 26.21
N ILE A 196 -5.25 -11.23 26.01
CA ILE A 196 -3.98 -11.41 25.29
C ILE A 196 -4.03 -10.81 23.88
N ARG A 197 -5.16 -10.96 23.18
CA ARG A 197 -5.34 -10.39 21.84
C ARG A 197 -5.39 -8.86 21.85
N GLU A 198 -6.03 -8.27 22.83
CA GLU A 198 -6.08 -6.81 23.01
C GLU A 198 -4.67 -6.27 23.21
N GLU A 199 -3.91 -6.80 24.15
CA GLU A 199 -2.54 -6.36 24.44
C GLU A 199 -1.57 -6.54 23.24
N ILE A 200 -1.70 -7.62 22.47
CA ILE A 200 -0.95 -7.78 21.22
C ILE A 200 -1.32 -6.67 20.23
N GLY A 201 -2.58 -6.31 20.14
CA GLY A 201 -3.07 -5.24 19.27
C GLY A 201 -2.47 -3.89 19.66
N ASP A 202 -2.49 -3.56 20.95
CA ASP A 202 -1.98 -2.31 21.49
C ASP A 202 -0.45 -2.20 21.34
N LEU A 203 0.25 -3.30 21.58
CA LEU A 203 1.70 -3.40 21.35
C LEU A 203 2.05 -3.16 19.87
N LEU A 204 1.35 -3.77 18.93
CA LEU A 204 1.54 -3.56 17.48
C LEU A 204 1.22 -2.11 17.09
N PHE A 205 0.15 -1.54 17.63
CA PHE A 205 -0.24 -0.15 17.35
C PHE A 205 0.80 0.84 17.87
N THR A 206 1.36 0.60 19.04
CA THR A 206 2.41 1.43 19.63
C THR A 206 3.72 1.30 18.87
N LEU A 207 4.10 0.10 18.39
CA LEU A 207 5.24 -0.08 17.48
C LEU A 207 5.08 0.71 16.18
N VAL A 208 3.87 0.78 15.60
CA VAL A 208 3.60 1.65 14.43
C VAL A 208 3.86 3.12 14.75
N ASN A 209 3.50 3.57 15.96
CA ASN A 209 3.82 4.94 16.39
C ASN A 209 5.33 5.17 16.53
N VAL A 210 6.08 4.23 17.09
CA VAL A 210 7.54 4.31 17.12
C VAL A 210 8.09 4.47 15.71
N CYS A 211 7.64 3.64 14.76
CA CYS A 211 8.04 3.75 13.35
C CYS A 211 7.77 5.15 12.80
N ARG A 212 6.60 5.73 13.06
CA ARG A 212 6.24 7.08 12.63
C ARG A 212 7.17 8.15 13.20
N PHE A 213 7.54 8.05 14.47
CA PHE A 213 8.45 9.01 15.11
C PHE A 213 9.88 8.97 14.57
N VAL A 214 10.32 7.84 14.03
CA VAL A 214 11.63 7.68 13.40
C VAL A 214 11.57 7.72 11.87
N ASP A 215 10.44 8.18 11.30
CA ASP A 215 10.20 8.33 9.86
C ASP A 215 10.38 7.01 9.07
N VAL A 216 9.93 5.90 9.64
CA VAL A 216 9.95 4.57 9.03
C VAL A 216 8.51 4.14 8.71
N ASN A 217 8.29 3.56 7.53
CA ASN A 217 7.03 2.92 7.20
C ASN A 217 6.96 1.54 7.87
N ALA A 218 5.97 1.33 8.76
CA ALA A 218 5.86 0.09 9.52
C ALA A 218 5.54 -1.14 8.65
N GLU A 219 4.71 -0.99 7.61
CA GLU A 219 4.36 -2.05 6.67
C GLU A 219 5.58 -2.48 5.85
N GLU A 220 6.34 -1.51 5.31
CA GLU A 220 7.56 -1.77 4.55
C GLU A 220 8.65 -2.40 5.44
N ALA A 221 8.80 -1.95 6.67
CA ALA A 221 9.76 -2.52 7.61
C ALA A 221 9.46 -4.00 7.92
N LEU A 222 8.16 -4.33 8.10
CA LEU A 222 7.75 -5.72 8.31
C LEU A 222 7.91 -6.54 7.02
N LYS A 223 7.53 -5.99 5.85
CA LYS A 223 7.73 -6.64 4.54
C LYS A 223 9.20 -6.99 4.31
N ALA A 224 10.11 -6.06 4.57
CA ALA A 224 11.55 -6.31 4.45
C ALA A 224 12.05 -7.41 5.41
N SER A 225 11.46 -7.51 6.60
CA SER A 225 11.80 -8.59 7.56
C SER A 225 11.25 -9.94 7.10
N VAL A 226 10.07 -9.98 6.51
CA VAL A 226 9.48 -11.18 5.91
C VAL A 226 10.33 -11.66 4.72
N ALA A 227 10.74 -10.76 3.82
CA ALA A 227 11.61 -11.10 2.70
C ALA A 227 12.93 -11.73 3.17
N LYS A 228 13.62 -11.10 4.14
CA LYS A 228 14.84 -11.66 4.73
C LYS A 228 14.63 -13.04 5.35
N PHE A 229 13.49 -13.25 6.01
CA PHE A 229 13.15 -14.56 6.56
C PHE A 229 13.00 -15.60 5.44
N THR A 230 12.28 -15.27 4.38
CA THR A 230 12.04 -16.15 3.23
C THR A 230 13.36 -16.53 2.54
N GLU A 231 14.20 -15.55 2.20
CA GLU A 231 15.49 -15.79 1.55
C GLU A 231 16.41 -16.71 2.38
N ARG A 232 16.46 -16.50 3.71
CA ARG A 232 17.26 -17.36 4.60
C ARG A 232 16.68 -18.75 4.71
N PHE A 233 15.37 -18.88 4.72
CA PHE A 233 14.71 -20.17 4.78
C PHE A 233 14.90 -20.98 3.49
N GLU A 234 14.78 -20.34 2.32
CA GLU A 234 15.11 -20.93 1.02
C GLU A 234 16.58 -21.38 0.96
N TYR A 235 17.49 -20.61 1.55
CA TYR A 235 18.89 -21.03 1.67
C TYR A 235 19.04 -22.33 2.48
N ILE A 236 18.30 -22.47 3.58
CA ILE A 236 18.29 -23.70 4.38
C ILE A 236 17.78 -24.87 3.54
N GLU A 237 16.64 -24.72 2.86
CA GLU A 237 16.06 -25.76 2.01
C GLU A 237 17.04 -26.22 0.94
N LYS A 238 17.65 -25.26 0.25
CA LYS A 238 18.66 -25.52 -0.79
C LYS A 238 19.85 -26.31 -0.22
N LYS A 239 20.38 -25.88 0.93
CA LYS A 239 21.56 -26.51 1.55
C LYS A 239 21.27 -27.91 2.10
N LEU A 240 20.08 -28.15 2.62
CA LEU A 240 19.65 -29.47 3.03
C LEU A 240 19.49 -30.40 1.83
N THR A 241 18.87 -29.92 0.75
CA THR A 241 18.71 -30.66 -0.50
C THR A 241 20.06 -31.04 -1.12
N GLU A 242 21.04 -30.13 -1.13
CA GLU A 242 22.42 -30.42 -1.57
C GLU A 242 23.10 -31.52 -0.73
N LYS A 243 22.68 -31.70 0.53
CA LYS A 243 23.14 -32.76 1.42
C LYS A 243 22.31 -34.05 1.35
N GLY A 244 21.33 -34.12 0.41
CA GLY A 244 20.42 -35.25 0.29
C GLY A 244 19.43 -35.40 1.46
N LYS A 245 19.13 -34.31 2.16
CA LYS A 245 18.27 -34.27 3.33
C LYS A 245 17.08 -33.34 3.07
N ASP A 246 15.91 -33.70 3.55
CA ASP A 246 14.72 -32.84 3.54
C ASP A 246 14.62 -32.04 4.86
N LEU A 247 13.71 -31.04 4.87
CA LEU A 247 13.44 -30.22 6.08
C LEU A 247 12.94 -31.07 7.25
N ALA A 248 12.10 -32.09 6.97
CA ALA A 248 11.54 -32.95 8.02
C ALA A 248 12.60 -33.83 8.70
N GLY A 249 13.66 -34.16 7.98
CA GLY A 249 14.78 -34.93 8.50
C GLY A 249 15.88 -34.10 9.15
N ALA A 250 15.80 -32.75 9.09
CA ALA A 250 16.79 -31.87 9.68
C ALA A 250 16.48 -31.58 11.16
N THR A 251 17.52 -31.47 11.97
CA THR A 251 17.39 -31.01 13.34
C THR A 251 17.30 -29.47 13.40
N LEU A 252 16.69 -28.94 14.45
CA LEU A 252 16.65 -27.48 14.67
C LEU A 252 18.06 -26.87 14.67
N LYS A 253 19.02 -27.57 15.25
CA LYS A 253 20.41 -27.10 15.29
C LYS A 253 21.02 -26.99 13.89
N GLU A 254 20.80 -27.98 13.03
CA GLU A 254 21.30 -27.93 11.65
C GLU A 254 20.67 -26.77 10.86
N MET A 255 19.37 -26.53 11.05
CA MET A 255 18.68 -25.39 10.42
C MET A 255 19.20 -24.06 10.97
N ASP A 256 19.45 -23.95 12.26
CA ASP A 256 19.98 -22.74 12.92
C ASP A 256 21.41 -22.43 12.46
N ASP A 257 22.28 -23.46 12.31
CA ASP A 257 23.61 -23.29 11.76
C ASP A 257 23.56 -22.75 10.32
N LEU A 258 22.67 -23.28 9.47
CA LEU A 258 22.47 -22.80 8.09
C LEU A 258 21.84 -21.41 8.04
N TRP A 259 20.92 -21.07 8.95
CA TRP A 259 20.38 -19.74 9.11
C TRP A 259 21.47 -18.70 9.40
N ASN A 260 22.37 -19.04 10.34
CA ASN A 260 23.50 -18.17 10.68
C ASN A 260 24.49 -18.03 9.52
N GLU A 261 24.68 -19.10 8.73
CA GLU A 261 25.49 -19.03 7.51
C GLU A 261 24.86 -18.10 6.46
N ALA A 262 23.54 -18.18 6.26
CA ALA A 262 22.83 -17.29 5.36
C ALA A 262 22.99 -15.81 5.79
N LYS A 263 22.82 -15.53 7.08
CA LYS A 263 22.96 -14.18 7.66
C LYS A 263 24.36 -13.58 7.45
N GLN A 264 25.42 -14.40 7.48
CA GLN A 264 26.78 -13.93 7.24
C GLN A 264 27.05 -13.59 5.77
N LYS A 265 26.29 -14.14 4.83
CA LYS A 265 26.46 -13.88 3.39
C LYS A 265 25.75 -12.59 2.92
N GLU A 266 24.87 -12.06 3.74
CA GLU A 266 24.18 -10.78 3.48
C GLU A 266 25.02 -9.56 3.88
N GLN A 267 26.12 -9.75 4.63
CA GLN A 267 27.07 -8.72 5.05
C GLN A 267 28.24 -8.61 4.07
#